data_4f9f03956b50749bf51c77a4880a86aa
#
_entry.id   4f9f03956b50749bf51c77a4880a86aa
#
_cell.length_a   1.000
_cell.length_b   1.000
_cell.length_c   1.000
_cell.angle_alpha   90.00
_cell.angle_beta   90.00
_cell.angle_gamma   90.00
#
_symmetry.space_group_name_H-M   'P 1'
#
loop_
_entity.id
_entity.type
_entity.pdbx_description
1 polymer ?
#
loop_
_entity_poly.entity_id
_entity_poly.type
_entity_poly.pdbx_seq_one_letter_code
_entity_poly.pdbx_strand_id
1 'polypeptide(L)'
;MKKTIVGALALIAPVFAAAAAPAPNEYDWRTNWPTHYVFADGTDVGLSVKYQYDLDRFSNDEGTYEDAQTNRRKEFGFFVRKKGVYDGTVVFDFQTKTWLDVFFRLQSKALFDRDIGAFRAGFMKTPVGFEGNTSTGSTSFMETSLPMQAIYANRRLGFDWALARKAYLVQLGYYKGGNLQGDLDGRMAAARAAWTPMNSPGNVLHLGGSYSRENPEGSTDGRGRYNPASVRLRALPEAGLATRRLIDSGALSVAEHVERRGLEGLWIRGPWSMQGEYLSARVKLKDKPTYDAHGWYAFGSWVVTGESRAYSAGNVGDVVPKGPWGALEFVLRYSTLDLDDGPTSGGTEHDWTLGANWYLTKYLKLQANYVRATSDRRDLRIDPHIFQMRAQVMF
;
A
#
# COMPACT_ATOMS: atom_id res chain seq x y z
N MET A 1 -1.46 -39.18 -17.03
CA MET A 1 -0.49 -39.45 -15.96
C MET A 1 0.22 -38.11 -15.67
N LYS A 2 -0.22 -37.41 -14.63
CA LYS A 2 0.40 -36.15 -14.18
C LYS A 2 1.46 -36.49 -13.13
N LYS A 3 2.72 -36.20 -13.42
CA LYS A 3 3.82 -36.34 -12.46
C LYS A 3 3.83 -35.10 -11.56
N THR A 4 3.45 -35.31 -10.31
CA THR A 4 3.58 -34.32 -9.24
C THR A 4 5.05 -34.29 -8.80
N ILE A 5 5.76 -33.20 -9.02
CA ILE A 5 7.07 -32.96 -8.45
C ILE A 5 6.85 -32.34 -7.07
N VAL A 6 6.97 -33.16 -6.04
CA VAL A 6 7.06 -32.69 -4.65
C VAL A 6 8.53 -32.33 -4.39
N GLY A 7 8.83 -31.05 -4.47
CA GLY A 7 10.12 -30.51 -4.03
C GLY A 7 10.12 -30.41 -2.50
N ALA A 8 10.89 -31.26 -1.83
CA ALA A 8 11.13 -31.19 -0.40
C ALA A 8 11.95 -29.92 -0.10
N LEU A 9 11.32 -28.90 0.49
CA LEU A 9 12.04 -27.82 1.15
C LEU A 9 12.64 -28.36 2.45
N ALA A 10 13.93 -28.66 2.44
CA ALA A 10 14.66 -28.98 3.66
C ALA A 10 14.71 -27.72 4.54
N LEU A 11 13.91 -27.68 5.58
CA LEU A 11 14.00 -26.73 6.67
C LEU A 11 15.31 -26.99 7.42
N ILE A 12 16.35 -26.21 7.11
CA ILE A 12 17.54 -26.11 7.96
C ILE A 12 17.11 -25.27 9.17
N ALA A 13 16.72 -25.96 10.24
CA ALA A 13 16.54 -25.32 11.54
C ALA A 13 17.92 -24.92 12.08
N PRO A 14 18.24 -23.62 12.25
CA PRO A 14 19.47 -23.26 12.94
C PRO A 14 19.32 -23.67 14.40
N VAL A 15 20.32 -24.35 14.92
CA VAL A 15 20.47 -24.60 16.36
C VAL A 15 20.67 -23.23 17.00
N PHE A 16 19.64 -22.71 17.64
CA PHE A 16 19.73 -21.49 18.43
C PHE A 16 20.62 -21.77 19.65
N ALA A 17 21.85 -21.30 19.63
CA ALA A 17 22.57 -21.11 20.87
C ALA A 17 21.80 -20.07 21.68
N ALA A 18 21.34 -20.42 22.87
CA ALA A 18 20.60 -19.54 23.73
C ALA A 18 21.47 -18.30 24.03
N ALA A 19 21.17 -17.19 23.38
CA ALA A 19 21.73 -15.91 23.75
C ALA A 19 21.19 -15.52 25.12
N ALA A 20 22.04 -14.94 25.96
CA ALA A 20 21.63 -14.43 27.25
C ALA A 20 20.46 -13.46 27.05
N ALA A 21 19.40 -13.61 27.85
CA ALA A 21 18.29 -12.66 27.85
C ALA A 21 18.84 -11.24 28.13
N PRO A 22 18.35 -10.20 27.44
CA PRO A 22 18.76 -8.83 27.68
C PRO A 22 18.54 -8.47 29.15
N ALA A 23 19.41 -7.61 29.69
CA ALA A 23 19.33 -7.20 31.07
C ALA A 23 17.96 -6.55 31.36
N PRO A 24 17.37 -6.73 32.54
CA PRO A 24 16.00 -6.29 32.89
C PRO A 24 15.71 -4.80 32.69
N ASN A 25 16.75 -3.97 32.56
CA ASN A 25 16.65 -2.52 32.42
C ASN A 25 16.59 -2.03 30.94
N GLU A 26 16.68 -2.93 29.96
CA GLU A 26 16.63 -2.57 28.52
C GLU A 26 15.23 -2.72 27.91
N TYR A 27 14.27 -3.26 28.64
CA TYR A 27 12.91 -3.46 28.17
C TYR A 27 12.04 -2.21 28.47
N ASP A 28 11.71 -1.49 27.41
CA ASP A 28 10.70 -0.41 27.46
C ASP A 28 9.53 -0.79 26.51
N TRP A 29 8.36 -1.05 27.07
CA TRP A 29 7.16 -1.40 26.32
C TRP A 29 6.74 -0.34 25.29
N ARG A 30 7.20 0.89 25.41
CA ARG A 30 6.90 1.98 24.47
C ARG A 30 7.83 2.00 23.26
N THR A 31 9.08 1.60 23.45
CA THR A 31 10.14 1.81 22.46
C THR A 31 10.92 0.57 22.09
N ASN A 32 10.91 -0.46 22.91
CA ASN A 32 11.80 -1.63 22.72
C ASN A 32 11.10 -2.97 23.04
N TRP A 33 10.27 -3.45 22.11
CA TRP A 33 9.72 -4.79 22.21
C TRP A 33 10.74 -5.81 21.66
N PRO A 34 10.84 -7.02 22.23
CA PRO A 34 11.76 -8.06 21.78
C PRO A 34 11.24 -8.74 20.49
N THR A 35 11.15 -7.96 19.41
CA THR A 35 10.55 -8.38 18.14
C THR A 35 11.55 -8.92 17.13
N HIS A 36 12.85 -8.79 17.40
CA HIS A 36 13.93 -9.17 16.50
C HIS A 36 15.19 -9.57 17.26
N TYR A 37 16.08 -10.26 16.57
CA TYR A 37 17.38 -10.68 17.07
C TYR A 37 18.48 -10.32 16.06
N VAL A 38 19.54 -9.69 16.55
CA VAL A 38 20.70 -9.31 15.74
C VAL A 38 21.85 -10.26 16.04
N PHE A 39 22.30 -10.99 15.01
CA PHE A 39 23.44 -11.88 15.08
C PHE A 39 24.76 -11.11 15.12
N ALA A 40 25.84 -11.76 15.55
CA ALA A 40 27.17 -11.16 15.65
C ALA A 40 27.72 -10.62 14.31
N ASP A 41 27.29 -11.19 13.19
CA ASP A 41 27.66 -10.75 11.84
C ASP A 41 26.84 -9.55 11.34
N GLY A 42 25.93 -9.02 12.18
CA GLY A 42 25.03 -7.91 11.87
C GLY A 42 23.77 -8.32 11.09
N THR A 43 23.51 -9.60 10.91
CA THR A 43 22.25 -10.09 10.36
C THR A 43 21.14 -9.91 11.42
N ASP A 44 20.05 -9.24 11.04
CA ASP A 44 18.89 -8.97 11.87
C ASP A 44 17.71 -9.80 11.35
N VAL A 45 17.13 -10.63 12.22
CA VAL A 45 15.96 -11.48 11.93
C VAL A 45 14.86 -11.15 12.91
N GLY A 46 13.67 -10.96 12.42
CA GLY A 46 12.57 -10.59 13.31
C GLY A 46 11.20 -10.88 12.74
N LEU A 47 10.22 -10.53 13.56
CA LEU A 47 8.80 -10.64 13.26
C LEU A 47 8.30 -9.38 12.57
N SER A 48 7.39 -9.57 11.62
CA SER A 48 6.60 -8.50 11.02
C SER A 48 5.13 -8.77 11.36
N VAL A 49 4.56 -7.95 12.21
CA VAL A 49 3.19 -8.09 12.70
C VAL A 49 2.42 -6.81 12.46
N LYS A 50 1.19 -6.95 11.96
CA LYS A 50 0.20 -5.86 11.95
C LYS A 50 -1.17 -6.41 12.27
N TYR A 51 -1.74 -5.91 13.35
CA TYR A 51 -3.11 -6.18 13.72
C TYR A 51 -3.90 -4.88 13.73
N GLN A 52 -5.07 -4.89 13.10
CA GLN A 52 -5.98 -3.76 13.05
C GLN A 52 -7.39 -4.23 13.36
N TYR A 53 -8.06 -3.53 14.27
CA TYR A 53 -9.48 -3.69 14.55
C TYR A 53 -10.21 -2.40 14.20
N ASP A 54 -11.20 -2.51 13.34
CA ASP A 54 -11.97 -1.39 12.80
C ASP A 54 -13.42 -1.43 13.23
N LEU A 55 -13.99 -0.23 13.37
CA LEU A 55 -15.40 0.03 13.58
C LEU A 55 -15.82 1.16 12.64
N ASP A 56 -16.87 0.91 11.83
CA ASP A 56 -17.48 1.90 10.95
C ASP A 56 -18.96 2.08 11.34
N ARG A 57 -19.42 3.35 11.38
CA ARG A 57 -20.81 3.75 11.58
C ARG A 57 -21.25 4.59 10.40
N PHE A 58 -22.38 4.22 9.81
CA PHE A 58 -22.92 4.85 8.61
C PHE A 58 -24.18 5.62 8.92
N SER A 59 -24.37 6.74 8.24
CA SER A 59 -25.57 7.56 8.29
C SER A 59 -25.73 8.34 7.00
N ASN A 60 -26.96 8.86 6.75
CA ASN A 60 -27.28 9.58 5.50
C ASN A 60 -26.94 8.78 4.24
N ASP A 61 -27.19 7.48 4.27
CA ASP A 61 -26.78 6.51 3.24
C ASP A 61 -27.98 5.84 2.56
N GLU A 62 -29.21 6.33 2.83
CA GLU A 62 -30.48 5.81 2.31
C GLU A 62 -30.65 4.29 2.54
N GLY A 63 -30.07 3.76 3.63
CA GLY A 63 -30.08 2.34 3.96
C GLY A 63 -29.11 1.50 3.10
N THR A 64 -28.13 2.14 2.48
CA THR A 64 -27.12 1.46 1.64
C THR A 64 -26.15 0.62 2.45
N TYR A 65 -25.83 1.04 3.68
CA TYR A 65 -24.83 0.42 4.54
C TYR A 65 -25.40 0.04 5.90
N GLU A 66 -24.81 -1.00 6.48
CA GLU A 66 -25.00 -1.39 7.88
C GLU A 66 -23.73 -1.09 8.68
N ASP A 67 -23.90 -0.67 9.93
CA ASP A 67 -22.81 -0.50 10.87
C ASP A 67 -22.02 -1.79 11.01
N ALA A 68 -20.69 -1.68 10.98
CA ALA A 68 -19.83 -2.82 10.96
C ALA A 68 -18.63 -2.68 11.91
N GLN A 69 -18.12 -3.80 12.37
CA GLN A 69 -16.85 -3.89 13.10
C GLN A 69 -16.19 -5.23 12.80
N THR A 70 -14.86 -5.23 12.64
CA THR A 70 -14.12 -6.47 12.37
C THR A 70 -12.63 -6.32 12.62
N ASN A 71 -11.97 -7.48 12.69
CA ASN A 71 -10.52 -7.54 12.53
C ASN A 71 -10.16 -7.20 11.08
N ARG A 72 -9.71 -5.98 10.83
CA ARG A 72 -9.44 -5.50 9.46
C ARG A 72 -8.21 -6.14 8.84
N ARG A 73 -7.16 -6.35 9.64
CA ARG A 73 -5.92 -7.01 9.26
C ARG A 73 -5.39 -7.91 10.38
N LYS A 74 -4.85 -9.06 9.99
CA LYS A 74 -4.15 -10.01 10.84
C LYS A 74 -2.88 -10.46 10.12
N GLU A 75 -1.99 -9.51 9.85
CA GLU A 75 -0.76 -9.74 9.12
C GLU A 75 0.29 -10.30 10.08
N PHE A 76 0.91 -11.39 9.68
CA PHE A 76 2.04 -11.99 10.38
C PHE A 76 3.09 -12.45 9.38
N GLY A 77 4.34 -12.25 9.72
CA GLY A 77 5.45 -12.63 8.87
C GLY A 77 6.79 -12.53 9.56
N PHE A 78 7.82 -12.71 8.76
CA PHE A 78 9.21 -12.65 9.16
C PHE A 78 9.99 -11.77 8.20
N PHE A 79 11.02 -11.15 8.73
CA PHE A 79 12.03 -10.48 7.92
C PHE A 79 13.43 -10.97 8.28
N VAL A 80 14.32 -10.87 7.31
CA VAL A 80 15.77 -11.01 7.48
C VAL A 80 16.43 -9.84 6.78
N ARG A 81 17.38 -9.19 7.42
CA ARG A 81 18.14 -8.09 6.80
C ARG A 81 19.58 -8.02 7.30
N LYS A 82 20.49 -7.66 6.40
CA LYS A 82 21.84 -7.24 6.74
C LYS A 82 22.10 -5.90 6.09
N LYS A 83 22.32 -4.88 6.91
CA LYS A 83 22.41 -3.49 6.45
C LYS A 83 23.44 -3.33 5.33
N GLY A 84 23.03 -2.76 4.20
CA GLY A 84 23.88 -2.52 3.03
C GLY A 84 24.20 -3.78 2.19
N VAL A 85 23.63 -4.94 2.53
CA VAL A 85 23.86 -6.21 1.82
C VAL A 85 22.56 -6.77 1.25
N TYR A 86 21.61 -7.14 2.11
CA TYR A 86 20.34 -7.73 1.70
C TYR A 86 19.22 -7.46 2.69
N ASP A 87 18.01 -7.62 2.22
CA ASP A 87 16.82 -7.82 3.05
C ASP A 87 15.79 -8.69 2.33
N GLY A 88 14.99 -9.37 3.11
CA GLY A 88 13.88 -10.18 2.64
C GLY A 88 12.76 -10.20 3.65
N THR A 89 11.55 -10.44 3.15
CA THR A 89 10.36 -10.55 4.00
C THR A 89 9.38 -11.55 3.42
N VAL A 90 8.63 -12.16 4.31
CA VAL A 90 7.49 -13.04 3.99
C VAL A 90 6.36 -12.68 4.92
N VAL A 91 5.26 -12.15 4.39
CA VAL A 91 4.09 -11.71 5.17
C VAL A 91 2.81 -12.32 4.60
N PHE A 92 1.97 -12.84 5.47
CA PHE A 92 0.65 -13.37 5.15
C PHE A 92 -0.42 -12.67 5.99
N ASP A 93 -1.54 -12.30 5.38
CA ASP A 93 -2.71 -11.78 6.08
C ASP A 93 -3.74 -12.89 6.30
N PHE A 94 -3.90 -13.30 7.56
CA PHE A 94 -4.86 -14.34 7.97
C PHE A 94 -6.32 -13.88 7.89
N GLN A 95 -6.59 -12.56 7.82
CA GLN A 95 -7.94 -12.05 7.67
C GLN A 95 -8.44 -12.22 6.23
N THR A 96 -7.63 -11.84 5.27
CA THR A 96 -7.96 -11.95 3.83
C THR A 96 -7.51 -13.27 3.22
N LYS A 97 -6.70 -14.05 3.97
CA LYS A 97 -6.06 -15.32 3.51
C LYS A 97 -5.19 -15.10 2.28
N THR A 98 -4.43 -14.01 2.26
CA THR A 98 -3.61 -13.61 1.12
C THR A 98 -2.16 -13.39 1.51
N TRP A 99 -1.25 -13.77 0.61
CA TRP A 99 0.14 -13.36 0.69
C TRP A 99 0.24 -11.86 0.41
N LEU A 100 1.07 -11.17 1.18
CA LEU A 100 1.37 -9.76 0.96
C LEU A 100 2.77 -9.61 0.34
N ASP A 101 3.76 -9.26 1.15
CA ASP A 101 5.11 -9.10 0.64
C ASP A 101 5.90 -10.42 0.84
N VAL A 102 6.35 -11.02 -0.27
CA VAL A 102 7.21 -12.23 -0.29
C VAL A 102 8.34 -11.97 -1.26
N PHE A 103 9.40 -11.33 -0.81
CA PHE A 103 10.50 -10.95 -1.69
C PHE A 103 11.86 -11.03 -1.00
N PHE A 104 12.90 -11.03 -1.82
CA PHE A 104 14.28 -10.85 -1.42
C PHE A 104 14.91 -9.71 -2.22
N ARG A 105 15.69 -8.85 -1.54
CA ARG A 105 16.38 -7.71 -2.12
C ARG A 105 17.88 -7.77 -1.82
N LEU A 106 18.69 -7.50 -2.84
CA LEU A 106 20.16 -7.44 -2.77
C LEU A 106 20.64 -6.03 -3.12
N GLN A 107 21.56 -5.52 -2.33
CA GLN A 107 22.25 -4.27 -2.64
C GLN A 107 23.35 -4.54 -3.66
N SER A 108 23.40 -3.74 -4.73
CA SER A 108 24.39 -3.93 -5.80
C SER A 108 25.84 -3.81 -5.32
N LYS A 109 26.08 -2.99 -4.28
CA LYS A 109 27.41 -2.87 -3.68
C LYS A 109 27.95 -4.20 -3.14
N ALA A 110 27.06 -5.04 -2.61
CA ALA A 110 27.44 -6.38 -2.11
C ALA A 110 27.73 -7.39 -3.23
N LEU A 111 27.18 -7.15 -4.44
CA LEU A 111 27.36 -8.03 -5.61
C LEU A 111 28.54 -7.61 -6.49
N PHE A 112 28.72 -6.30 -6.68
CA PHE A 112 29.59 -5.74 -7.71
C PHE A 112 30.61 -4.74 -7.18
N ASP A 113 30.67 -4.54 -5.85
CA ASP A 113 31.45 -3.49 -5.18
C ASP A 113 31.17 -2.05 -5.69
N ARG A 114 30.00 -1.88 -6.33
CA ARG A 114 29.52 -0.61 -6.87
C ARG A 114 28.08 -0.37 -6.43
N ASP A 115 27.81 0.82 -5.91
CA ASP A 115 26.46 1.20 -5.53
C ASP A 115 25.70 1.77 -6.73
N ILE A 116 25.07 0.90 -7.48
CA ILE A 116 24.14 1.21 -8.57
C ILE A 116 22.67 0.92 -8.18
N GLY A 117 22.35 0.84 -6.88
CA GLY A 117 21.01 0.59 -6.37
C GLY A 117 20.82 -0.83 -5.85
N ALA A 118 19.58 -1.25 -5.72
CA ALA A 118 19.20 -2.56 -5.21
C ALA A 118 18.31 -3.31 -6.20
N PHE A 119 18.47 -4.61 -6.25
CA PHE A 119 17.66 -5.53 -7.05
C PHE A 119 16.71 -6.31 -6.13
N ARG A 120 15.45 -6.40 -6.50
CA ARG A 120 14.44 -7.11 -5.72
C ARG A 120 13.69 -8.11 -6.60
N ALA A 121 13.49 -9.34 -6.09
CA ALA A 121 12.74 -10.38 -6.77
C ALA A 121 11.72 -11.00 -5.82
N GLY A 122 10.53 -11.33 -6.32
CA GLY A 122 9.44 -11.92 -5.54
C GLY A 122 8.09 -11.27 -5.78
N PHE A 123 7.19 -11.44 -4.83
CA PHE A 123 5.86 -10.84 -4.81
C PHE A 123 5.86 -9.58 -3.96
N MET A 124 5.61 -8.43 -4.59
CA MET A 124 5.85 -7.13 -3.98
C MET A 124 5.01 -6.02 -4.61
N LYS A 125 4.90 -4.91 -3.91
CA LYS A 125 4.27 -3.69 -4.43
C LYS A 125 4.98 -3.18 -5.66
N THR A 126 4.21 -2.80 -6.68
CA THR A 126 4.70 -2.24 -7.94
C THR A 126 5.02 -0.76 -7.78
N PRO A 127 5.97 -0.21 -8.53
CA PRO A 127 6.34 1.21 -8.43
C PRO A 127 5.33 2.12 -9.17
N VAL A 128 4.08 2.11 -8.74
CA VAL A 128 3.00 2.96 -9.25
C VAL A 128 2.33 3.65 -8.07
N GLY A 129 2.32 4.99 -8.07
CA GLY A 129 1.75 5.79 -7.00
C GLY A 129 2.57 5.80 -5.70
N PHE A 130 2.41 6.85 -4.94
CA PHE A 130 3.09 7.09 -3.66
C PHE A 130 2.34 6.43 -2.49
N GLU A 131 1.03 6.75 -2.34
CA GLU A 131 0.20 6.21 -1.25
C GLU A 131 0.13 4.67 -1.29
N GLY A 132 0.00 4.07 -2.48
CA GLY A 132 -0.01 2.63 -2.68
C GLY A 132 1.29 1.95 -2.23
N ASN A 133 2.42 2.61 -2.40
CA ASN A 133 3.73 2.12 -1.95
C ASN A 133 3.98 2.33 -0.45
N THR A 134 3.26 3.24 0.21
CA THR A 134 3.32 3.44 1.66
C THR A 134 2.76 2.21 2.39
N SER A 135 3.33 1.86 3.55
CA SER A 135 2.77 0.83 4.41
C SER A 135 1.39 1.23 4.90
N THR A 136 0.41 0.33 4.82
CA THR A 136 -0.94 0.59 5.34
C THR A 136 -1.00 0.82 6.86
N GLY A 137 0.06 0.50 7.60
CA GLY A 137 0.21 0.86 9.00
C GLY A 137 0.68 2.29 9.19
N SER A 138 1.39 2.85 8.20
CA SER A 138 2.01 4.19 8.25
C SER A 138 1.21 5.26 7.50
N THR A 139 0.03 4.92 6.96
CA THR A 139 -0.88 5.90 6.37
C THR A 139 -1.53 6.78 7.44
N SER A 140 -1.74 8.06 7.12
CA SER A 140 -2.44 9.00 8.00
C SER A 140 -3.97 8.80 8.01
N PHE A 141 -4.51 8.10 7.02
CA PHE A 141 -5.93 7.74 6.94
C PHE A 141 -6.12 6.23 7.09
N MET A 142 -7.29 5.81 7.56
CA MET A 142 -7.61 4.40 7.75
C MET A 142 -7.65 3.64 6.42
N GLU A 143 -8.17 4.28 5.35
CA GLU A 143 -8.23 3.70 4.01
C GLU A 143 -7.55 4.62 2.98
N THR A 144 -7.08 4.02 1.89
CA THR A 144 -6.47 4.74 0.78
C THR A 144 -7.49 5.58 0.03
N SER A 145 -7.00 6.62 -0.65
CA SER A 145 -7.81 7.53 -1.47
C SER A 145 -8.56 6.81 -2.59
N LEU A 146 -9.64 7.40 -3.07
CA LEU A 146 -10.46 6.85 -4.16
C LEU A 146 -9.63 6.47 -5.40
N PRO A 147 -8.77 7.35 -5.97
CA PRO A 147 -8.00 6.99 -7.17
C PRO A 147 -7.00 5.87 -6.90
N MET A 148 -6.44 5.81 -5.68
CA MET A 148 -5.51 4.75 -5.31
C MET A 148 -6.22 3.39 -5.23
N GLN A 149 -7.44 3.34 -4.70
CA GLN A 149 -8.23 2.10 -4.65
C GLN A 149 -8.54 1.53 -6.04
N ALA A 150 -8.84 2.41 -7.01
CA ALA A 150 -9.27 1.99 -8.35
C ALA A 150 -8.12 1.75 -9.32
N ILE A 151 -7.08 2.57 -9.28
CA ILE A 151 -6.07 2.67 -10.35
C ILE A 151 -4.74 2.00 -9.97
N TYR A 152 -4.42 1.88 -8.67
CA TYR A 152 -3.17 1.27 -8.25
C TYR A 152 -3.02 -0.17 -8.73
N ALA A 153 -1.83 -0.50 -9.27
CA ALA A 153 -1.56 -1.84 -9.81
C ALA A 153 -1.28 -2.92 -8.74
N ASN A 154 -1.22 -2.51 -7.46
CA ASN A 154 -1.04 -3.38 -6.30
C ASN A 154 0.25 -4.23 -6.36
N ARG A 155 0.23 -5.42 -5.75
CA ARG A 155 1.38 -6.34 -5.71
C ARG A 155 1.39 -7.26 -6.91
N ARG A 156 2.61 -7.57 -7.40
CA ARG A 156 2.85 -8.49 -8.51
C ARG A 156 4.08 -9.35 -8.23
N LEU A 157 4.09 -10.54 -8.81
CA LEU A 157 5.29 -11.39 -8.86
C LEU A 157 6.22 -10.88 -9.96
N GLY A 158 7.47 -10.64 -9.64
CA GLY A 158 8.42 -10.12 -10.63
C GLY A 158 9.78 -9.74 -10.08
N PHE A 159 10.42 -8.89 -10.83
CA PHE A 159 11.75 -8.36 -10.54
C PHE A 159 11.74 -6.85 -10.69
N ASP A 160 12.37 -6.14 -9.78
CA ASP A 160 12.60 -4.71 -9.91
C ASP A 160 13.99 -4.27 -9.46
N TRP A 161 14.36 -3.10 -9.91
CA TRP A 161 15.56 -2.38 -9.53
C TRP A 161 15.19 -0.99 -9.02
N ALA A 162 15.83 -0.55 -7.95
CA ALA A 162 15.63 0.75 -7.36
C ALA A 162 16.96 1.42 -7.02
N LEU A 163 17.11 2.67 -7.42
CA LEU A 163 18.22 3.53 -7.06
C LEU A 163 17.69 4.73 -6.29
N ALA A 164 17.94 4.77 -4.98
CA ALA A 164 17.60 5.89 -4.12
C ALA A 164 18.86 6.68 -3.73
N ARG A 165 18.84 7.97 -3.94
CA ARG A 165 19.85 8.93 -3.53
C ARG A 165 19.20 10.04 -2.70
N LYS A 166 20.01 10.88 -2.08
CA LYS A 166 19.48 12.00 -1.30
C LYS A 166 18.58 12.91 -2.15
N ALA A 167 18.94 13.15 -3.40
CA ALA A 167 18.26 14.09 -4.29
C ALA A 167 17.27 13.45 -5.26
N TYR A 168 17.25 12.13 -5.43
CA TYR A 168 16.36 11.48 -6.39
C TYR A 168 16.15 10.00 -6.09
N LEU A 169 15.05 9.47 -6.65
CA LEU A 169 14.69 8.05 -6.69
C LEU A 169 14.41 7.66 -8.14
N VAL A 170 14.85 6.47 -8.55
CA VAL A 170 14.42 5.81 -9.80
C VAL A 170 14.11 4.37 -9.48
N GLN A 171 12.98 3.87 -9.96
CA GLN A 171 12.57 2.47 -9.83
C GLN A 171 12.09 1.95 -11.19
N LEU A 172 12.52 0.76 -11.57
CA LEU A 172 12.11 0.07 -12.79
C LEU A 172 11.75 -1.36 -12.43
N GLY A 173 10.62 -1.86 -12.93
CA GLY A 173 10.16 -3.21 -12.62
C GLY A 173 9.53 -3.90 -13.83
N TYR A 174 9.70 -5.22 -13.87
CA TYR A 174 9.00 -6.12 -14.78
C TYR A 174 8.38 -7.26 -13.98
N TYR A 175 7.11 -7.47 -14.22
CA TYR A 175 6.29 -8.43 -13.49
C TYR A 175 5.60 -9.36 -14.47
N LYS A 176 5.61 -10.65 -14.18
CA LYS A 176 5.00 -11.68 -15.02
C LYS A 176 4.33 -12.73 -14.14
N GLY A 177 3.14 -13.13 -14.58
CA GLY A 177 2.32 -14.08 -13.85
C GLY A 177 1.49 -13.40 -12.78
N GLY A 178 0.67 -14.20 -12.15
CA GLY A 178 -0.29 -13.81 -11.17
C GLY A 178 0.33 -13.30 -9.87
N ASN A 179 -0.53 -12.98 -8.98
CA ASN A 179 -0.15 -12.91 -7.57
C ASN A 179 0.01 -14.33 -7.02
N LEU A 180 0.47 -14.45 -5.77
CA LEU A 180 0.62 -15.74 -5.10
C LEU A 180 -0.74 -16.43 -4.82
N GLN A 181 -1.86 -15.75 -5.04
CA GLN A 181 -3.21 -16.27 -4.95
C GLN A 181 -3.71 -16.87 -6.27
N GLY A 182 -3.03 -16.60 -7.40
CA GLY A 182 -3.35 -17.16 -8.70
C GLY A 182 -4.54 -16.49 -9.41
N ASP A 183 -4.91 -15.28 -9.03
CA ASP A 183 -6.06 -14.55 -9.57
C ASP A 183 -5.70 -13.42 -10.55
N LEU A 184 -4.42 -13.19 -10.81
CA LEU A 184 -3.92 -12.17 -11.73
C LEU A 184 -2.90 -12.76 -12.68
N ASP A 185 -3.27 -12.91 -13.93
CA ASP A 185 -2.39 -13.36 -15.01
C ASP A 185 -2.00 -12.19 -15.92
N GLY A 186 -0.87 -12.35 -16.63
CA GLY A 186 -0.36 -11.35 -17.55
C GLY A 186 1.02 -10.82 -17.18
N ARG A 187 1.39 -9.72 -17.81
CA ARG A 187 2.71 -9.10 -17.66
C ARG A 187 2.58 -7.59 -17.52
N MET A 188 3.47 -6.99 -16.77
CA MET A 188 3.50 -5.55 -16.54
C MET A 188 4.93 -5.04 -16.50
N ALA A 189 5.19 -3.92 -17.15
CA ALA A 189 6.36 -3.08 -16.93
C ALA A 189 5.93 -1.83 -16.17
N ALA A 190 6.77 -1.37 -15.23
CA ALA A 190 6.49 -0.17 -14.46
C ALA A 190 7.76 0.61 -14.18
N ALA A 191 7.63 1.93 -14.12
CA ALA A 191 8.68 2.87 -13.75
C ALA A 191 8.14 3.94 -12.82
N ARG A 192 8.96 4.38 -11.87
CA ARG A 192 8.70 5.52 -11.00
C ARG A 192 10.00 6.30 -10.81
N ALA A 193 9.90 7.62 -10.89
CA ALA A 193 11.02 8.50 -10.61
C ALA A 193 10.55 9.67 -9.74
N ALA A 194 11.43 10.14 -8.86
CA ALA A 194 11.16 11.30 -8.04
C ALA A 194 12.42 12.14 -7.82
N TRP A 195 12.21 13.44 -7.73
CA TRP A 195 13.19 14.42 -7.35
C TRP A 195 12.94 14.88 -5.92
N THR A 196 13.99 14.89 -5.09
CA THR A 196 13.92 15.22 -3.67
C THR A 196 14.94 16.31 -3.33
N PRO A 197 14.72 17.57 -3.77
CA PRO A 197 15.67 18.68 -3.58
C PRO A 197 15.91 19.00 -2.11
N MET A 198 14.91 18.76 -1.26
CA MET A 198 15.02 18.81 0.19
C MET A 198 14.76 17.42 0.74
N ASN A 199 15.74 16.84 1.45
CA ASN A 199 15.65 15.52 2.00
C ASN A 199 16.50 15.41 3.28
N SER A 200 15.92 15.89 4.37
CA SER A 200 16.47 15.77 5.71
C SER A 200 15.30 15.54 6.71
N PRO A 201 15.56 15.00 7.89
CA PRO A 201 14.52 14.78 8.88
C PRO A 201 13.72 16.07 9.16
N GLY A 202 12.40 16.00 9.00
CA GLY A 202 11.50 17.16 9.17
C GLY A 202 11.57 18.24 8.09
N ASN A 203 12.31 18.03 6.99
CA ASN A 203 12.36 18.98 5.87
C ASN A 203 12.51 18.22 4.54
N VAL A 204 11.39 17.93 3.90
CA VAL A 204 11.33 17.11 2.67
C VAL A 204 10.49 17.83 1.63
N LEU A 205 10.99 17.85 0.40
CA LEU A 205 10.21 18.10 -0.81
C LEU A 205 10.44 16.93 -1.76
N HIS A 206 9.39 16.22 -2.10
CA HIS A 206 9.39 15.12 -3.04
C HIS A 206 8.41 15.45 -4.17
N LEU A 207 8.86 15.37 -5.40
CA LEU A 207 8.07 15.54 -6.61
C LEU A 207 8.38 14.37 -7.52
N GLY A 208 7.38 13.63 -7.93
CA GLY A 208 7.61 12.42 -8.70
C GLY A 208 6.48 12.07 -9.66
N GLY A 209 6.70 10.98 -10.37
CA GLY A 209 5.71 10.41 -11.25
C GLY A 209 5.98 8.93 -11.53
N SER A 210 4.96 8.26 -12.01
CA SER A 210 5.02 6.84 -12.33
C SER A 210 4.28 6.53 -13.63
N TYR A 211 4.71 5.46 -14.27
CA TYR A 211 4.07 4.91 -15.46
C TYR A 211 4.10 3.39 -15.38
N SER A 212 3.01 2.74 -15.80
CA SER A 212 3.01 1.30 -16.03
C SER A 212 2.19 0.93 -17.24
N ARG A 213 2.61 -0.17 -17.89
CA ARG A 213 1.84 -0.84 -18.94
C ARG A 213 1.68 -2.30 -18.58
N GLU A 214 0.45 -2.72 -18.44
CA GLU A 214 0.04 -4.08 -18.16
C GLU A 214 -0.68 -4.68 -19.35
N ASN A 215 -0.33 -5.90 -19.71
CA ASN A 215 -1.05 -6.73 -20.66
C ASN A 215 -1.71 -7.87 -19.87
N PRO A 216 -2.97 -7.73 -19.45
CA PRO A 216 -3.69 -8.77 -18.74
C PRO A 216 -3.91 -9.97 -19.67
N GLU A 217 -3.93 -11.17 -19.09
CA GLU A 217 -4.20 -12.40 -19.82
C GLU A 217 -5.55 -12.98 -19.40
N GLY A 218 -6.23 -13.63 -20.33
CA GLY A 218 -7.44 -14.39 -20.03
C GLY A 218 -7.10 -15.71 -19.35
N SER A 219 -8.06 -16.31 -18.72
CA SER A 219 -7.91 -17.57 -18.00
C SER A 219 -8.89 -18.63 -18.52
N THR A 220 -8.52 -19.90 -18.38
CA THR A 220 -9.43 -21.01 -18.66
C THR A 220 -9.92 -21.60 -17.33
N ASP A 221 -11.23 -21.62 -17.13
CA ASP A 221 -11.83 -22.15 -15.91
C ASP A 221 -11.67 -23.69 -15.82
N GLY A 222 -11.99 -24.26 -14.65
CA GLY A 222 -11.88 -25.69 -14.42
C GLY A 222 -12.79 -26.58 -15.30
N ARG A 223 -13.70 -25.97 -16.08
CA ARG A 223 -14.58 -26.63 -17.06
C ARG A 223 -14.09 -26.49 -18.49
N GLY A 224 -12.89 -25.91 -18.70
CA GLY A 224 -12.30 -25.69 -20.03
C GLY A 224 -12.85 -24.46 -20.76
N ARG A 225 -13.67 -23.60 -20.12
CA ARG A 225 -14.20 -22.39 -20.75
C ARG A 225 -13.19 -21.27 -20.63
N TYR A 226 -12.85 -20.67 -21.78
CA TYR A 226 -11.98 -19.50 -21.83
C TYR A 226 -12.75 -18.24 -21.41
N ASN A 227 -12.20 -17.51 -20.44
CA ASN A 227 -12.64 -16.19 -20.00
C ASN A 227 -11.61 -15.17 -20.52
N PRO A 228 -12.01 -14.22 -21.37
CA PRO A 228 -11.08 -13.22 -21.88
C PRO A 228 -10.58 -12.32 -20.76
N ALA A 229 -9.42 -11.70 -20.98
CA ALA A 229 -8.85 -10.71 -20.06
C ALA A 229 -9.87 -9.62 -19.75
N SER A 230 -10.01 -9.27 -18.50
CA SER A 230 -10.96 -8.26 -18.01
C SER A 230 -10.32 -7.39 -16.95
N VAL A 231 -10.62 -6.09 -17.00
CA VAL A 231 -10.21 -5.10 -16.00
C VAL A 231 -11.46 -4.49 -15.38
N ARG A 232 -11.40 -4.15 -14.11
CA ARG A 232 -12.48 -3.49 -13.41
C ARG A 232 -11.92 -2.44 -12.46
N LEU A 233 -12.31 -1.18 -12.65
CA LEU A 233 -11.92 -0.06 -11.81
C LEU A 233 -13.08 0.29 -10.88
N ARG A 234 -12.82 0.39 -9.58
CA ARG A 234 -13.86 0.62 -8.57
C ARG A 234 -13.26 1.04 -7.24
N ALA A 235 -14.02 1.80 -6.45
CA ALA A 235 -13.62 2.22 -5.11
C ALA A 235 -14.75 2.00 -4.09
N LEU A 236 -14.37 1.92 -2.81
CA LEU A 236 -15.25 2.08 -1.66
C LEU A 236 -15.16 3.55 -1.20
N PRO A 237 -16.18 4.09 -0.52
CA PRO A 237 -16.22 5.49 -0.06
C PRO A 237 -15.22 5.72 1.11
N GLU A 238 -13.94 5.51 0.86
CA GLU A 238 -12.84 5.58 1.83
C GLU A 238 -13.11 4.89 3.18
N ALA A 239 -14.00 3.90 3.16
CA ALA A 239 -14.44 3.11 4.31
C ALA A 239 -14.23 1.61 4.05
N GLY A 240 -13.35 0.99 4.83
CA GLY A 240 -12.90 -0.39 4.60
C GLY A 240 -13.95 -1.46 4.91
N LEU A 241 -14.99 -1.13 5.69
CA LEU A 241 -16.08 -2.02 6.05
C LEU A 241 -17.36 -1.75 5.24
N ALA A 242 -17.37 -0.76 4.36
CA ALA A 242 -18.45 -0.56 3.40
C ALA A 242 -18.61 -1.79 2.50
N THR A 243 -19.82 -2.33 2.42
CA THR A 243 -20.11 -3.56 1.67
C THR A 243 -20.40 -3.32 0.20
N ARG A 244 -20.77 -2.08 -0.16
CA ARG A 244 -21.10 -1.67 -1.53
C ARG A 244 -20.15 -0.60 -2.01
N ARG A 245 -19.86 -0.65 -3.30
CA ARG A 245 -19.11 0.40 -4.01
C ARG A 245 -20.12 1.33 -4.65
N LEU A 246 -19.94 2.62 -4.44
CA LEU A 246 -20.77 3.64 -5.04
C LEU A 246 -20.43 3.81 -6.52
N ILE A 247 -19.15 3.72 -6.85
CA ILE A 247 -18.64 3.84 -8.22
C ILE A 247 -17.91 2.57 -8.68
N ASP A 248 -18.16 2.18 -9.94
CA ASP A 248 -17.66 0.93 -10.51
C ASP A 248 -17.81 0.94 -12.04
N SER A 249 -16.71 0.81 -12.77
CA SER A 249 -16.71 0.73 -14.25
C SER A 249 -17.46 -0.48 -14.80
N GLY A 250 -17.77 -1.47 -13.95
CA GLY A 250 -18.12 -2.79 -14.42
C GLY A 250 -16.93 -3.54 -15.02
N ALA A 251 -17.19 -4.68 -15.61
CA ALA A 251 -16.17 -5.49 -16.26
C ALA A 251 -15.82 -4.95 -17.66
N LEU A 252 -14.62 -4.41 -17.83
CA LEU A 252 -14.05 -3.99 -19.08
C LEU A 252 -13.43 -5.23 -19.77
N SER A 253 -14.29 -6.02 -20.40
CA SER A 253 -13.90 -7.30 -21.02
C SER A 253 -13.12 -7.13 -22.30
N VAL A 254 -12.32 -8.14 -22.66
CA VAL A 254 -11.40 -8.18 -23.81
C VAL A 254 -10.32 -7.09 -23.74
N ALA A 255 -9.80 -6.84 -22.56
CA ALA A 255 -8.75 -5.87 -22.33
C ALA A 255 -7.43 -6.34 -23.00
N GLU A 256 -6.85 -5.50 -23.84
CA GLU A 256 -5.57 -5.75 -24.50
C GLU A 256 -4.40 -5.24 -23.65
N HIS A 257 -4.53 -4.02 -23.12
CA HIS A 257 -3.57 -3.46 -22.17
C HIS A 257 -4.19 -2.35 -21.33
N VAL A 258 -3.56 -2.14 -20.19
CA VAL A 258 -3.85 -1.03 -19.25
C VAL A 258 -2.60 -0.19 -19.11
N GLU A 259 -2.71 1.09 -19.38
CA GLU A 259 -1.69 2.09 -19.04
C GLU A 259 -2.13 2.84 -17.79
N ARG A 260 -1.20 3.00 -16.82
CA ARG A 260 -1.43 3.82 -15.64
C ARG A 260 -0.36 4.90 -15.58
N ARG A 261 -0.77 6.12 -15.24
CA ARG A 261 0.11 7.27 -15.08
C ARG A 261 -0.19 7.91 -13.73
N GLY A 262 0.86 8.33 -13.05
CA GLY A 262 0.76 9.01 -11.77
C GLY A 262 1.69 10.21 -11.69
N LEU A 263 1.22 11.28 -11.06
CA LEU A 263 2.02 12.39 -10.58
C LEU A 263 1.88 12.44 -9.06
N GLU A 264 2.96 12.69 -8.35
CA GLU A 264 3.00 12.63 -6.89
C GLU A 264 3.79 13.77 -6.28
N GLY A 265 3.32 14.26 -5.14
CA GLY A 265 3.98 15.33 -4.40
C GLY A 265 3.86 15.13 -2.90
N LEU A 266 4.97 15.43 -2.18
CA LEU A 266 5.01 15.47 -0.73
C LEU A 266 5.89 16.63 -0.28
N TRP A 267 5.36 17.41 0.67
CA TRP A 267 6.12 18.42 1.40
C TRP A 267 6.00 18.14 2.90
N ILE A 268 7.14 18.19 3.60
CA ILE A 268 7.21 18.07 5.07
C ILE A 268 8.05 19.24 5.59
N ARG A 269 7.54 19.95 6.59
CA ARG A 269 8.29 20.97 7.32
C ARG A 269 7.94 20.94 8.82
N GLY A 270 8.83 20.34 9.60
CA GLY A 270 8.56 20.10 11.01
C GLY A 270 7.29 19.29 11.21
N PRO A 271 6.32 19.77 12.01
CA PRO A 271 5.08 19.05 12.29
C PRO A 271 4.04 19.12 11.16
N TRP A 272 4.28 19.88 10.11
CA TRP A 272 3.36 20.05 8.99
C TRP A 272 3.76 19.18 7.81
N SER A 273 2.78 18.59 7.15
CA SER A 273 3.00 17.95 5.85
C SER A 273 1.80 18.13 4.91
N MET A 274 2.08 18.11 3.61
CA MET A 274 1.09 18.08 2.54
C MET A 274 1.47 16.98 1.57
N GLN A 275 0.50 16.21 1.11
CA GLN A 275 0.71 15.12 0.13
C GLN A 275 -0.45 15.12 -0.86
N GLY A 276 -0.16 14.81 -2.11
CA GLY A 276 -1.17 14.64 -3.14
C GLY A 276 -0.68 13.81 -4.29
N GLU A 277 -1.61 13.18 -5.00
CA GLU A 277 -1.35 12.44 -6.23
C GLU A 277 -2.49 12.64 -7.23
N TYR A 278 -2.14 12.64 -8.50
CA TYR A 278 -3.05 12.46 -9.63
C TYR A 278 -2.77 11.11 -10.27
N LEU A 279 -3.79 10.31 -10.51
CA LEU A 279 -3.70 9.02 -11.17
C LEU A 279 -4.66 8.94 -12.34
N SER A 280 -4.23 8.32 -13.43
CA SER A 280 -5.09 7.97 -14.56
C SER A 280 -4.83 6.56 -15.03
N ALA A 281 -5.88 5.93 -15.55
CA ALA A 281 -5.83 4.62 -16.19
C ALA A 281 -6.48 4.70 -17.56
N ARG A 282 -5.80 4.14 -18.57
CA ARG A 282 -6.30 3.95 -19.93
C ARG A 282 -6.37 2.48 -20.23
N VAL A 283 -7.56 1.96 -20.50
CA VAL A 283 -7.79 0.55 -20.81
C VAL A 283 -8.12 0.43 -22.30
N LYS A 284 -7.20 -0.16 -23.05
CA LYS A 284 -7.45 -0.50 -24.47
C LYS A 284 -8.23 -1.80 -24.53
N LEU A 285 -9.38 -1.77 -25.18
CA LEU A 285 -10.25 -2.92 -25.41
C LEU A 285 -10.14 -3.37 -26.86
N LYS A 286 -10.24 -4.68 -27.09
CA LYS A 286 -10.25 -5.25 -28.45
C LYS A 286 -11.59 -4.92 -29.11
N ASP A 287 -11.52 -4.35 -30.31
CA ASP A 287 -12.70 -4.01 -31.15
C ASP A 287 -13.75 -3.13 -30.43
N LYS A 288 -13.32 -2.34 -29.45
CA LYS A 288 -14.15 -1.40 -28.69
C LYS A 288 -13.40 -0.08 -28.45
N PRO A 289 -14.12 1.01 -28.16
CA PRO A 289 -13.50 2.26 -27.72
C PRO A 289 -12.55 2.04 -26.53
N THR A 290 -11.50 2.80 -26.49
CA THR A 290 -10.62 2.87 -25.30
C THR A 290 -11.40 3.48 -24.16
N TYR A 291 -11.20 3.00 -22.94
CA TYR A 291 -11.79 3.51 -21.72
C TYR A 291 -10.73 4.26 -20.90
N ASP A 292 -11.06 5.47 -20.51
CA ASP A 292 -10.21 6.33 -19.67
C ASP A 292 -10.86 6.57 -18.30
N ALA A 293 -10.07 6.56 -17.23
CA ALA A 293 -10.47 6.92 -15.88
C ALA A 293 -9.39 7.74 -15.21
N HIS A 294 -9.77 8.63 -14.31
CA HIS A 294 -8.82 9.45 -13.58
C HIS A 294 -9.35 9.92 -12.23
N GLY A 295 -8.44 10.31 -11.37
CA GLY A 295 -8.76 10.87 -10.08
C GLY A 295 -7.54 11.46 -9.40
N TRP A 296 -7.75 12.20 -8.33
CA TRP A 296 -6.68 12.78 -7.54
C TRP A 296 -7.09 12.91 -6.08
N TYR A 297 -6.11 13.04 -5.23
CA TYR A 297 -6.31 13.45 -3.85
C TYR A 297 -5.24 14.45 -3.42
N ALA A 298 -5.59 15.24 -2.41
CA ALA A 298 -4.64 16.04 -1.67
C ALA A 298 -5.03 16.04 -0.18
N PHE A 299 -4.03 16.02 0.70
CA PHE A 299 -4.28 16.18 2.12
C PHE A 299 -3.21 16.99 2.82
N GLY A 300 -3.61 17.63 3.91
CA GLY A 300 -2.75 18.27 4.89
C GLY A 300 -2.72 17.50 6.20
N SER A 301 -1.60 17.54 6.88
CA SER A 301 -1.37 16.92 8.18
C SER A 301 -0.66 17.88 9.13
N TRP A 302 -1.07 17.87 10.39
CA TRP A 302 -0.44 18.60 11.47
C TRP A 302 -0.27 17.73 12.71
N VAL A 303 0.98 17.47 13.08
CA VAL A 303 1.32 16.78 14.33
C VAL A 303 1.42 17.83 15.44
N VAL A 304 0.35 18.00 16.22
CA VAL A 304 0.24 19.09 17.23
C VAL A 304 1.26 18.98 18.35
N THR A 305 1.78 17.78 18.61
CA THR A 305 2.80 17.49 19.60
C THR A 305 4.22 17.83 19.14
N GLY A 306 4.38 18.23 17.86
CA GLY A 306 5.64 18.77 17.32
C GLY A 306 6.56 17.78 16.63
N GLU A 307 6.21 16.49 16.54
CA GLU A 307 6.94 15.49 15.77
C GLU A 307 6.75 15.70 14.28
N SER A 308 7.56 15.02 13.48
CA SER A 308 7.50 15.05 12.03
C SER A 308 7.25 13.65 11.47
N ARG A 309 6.51 13.56 10.37
CA ARG A 309 6.40 12.31 9.61
C ARG A 309 7.77 11.89 9.09
N ALA A 310 8.07 10.62 9.20
CA ALA A 310 9.30 10.06 8.64
C ALA A 310 9.21 9.97 7.10
N TYR A 311 10.37 10.09 6.44
CA TYR A 311 10.48 9.91 4.99
C TYR A 311 11.75 9.13 4.67
N SER A 312 11.66 8.16 3.79
CA SER A 312 12.81 7.38 3.32
C SER A 312 12.55 6.79 1.94
N ALA A 313 13.49 6.99 1.03
CA ALA A 313 13.53 6.34 -0.30
C ALA A 313 12.17 6.37 -1.04
N GLY A 314 11.50 7.52 -1.06
CA GLY A 314 10.23 7.69 -1.78
C GLY A 314 9.00 7.17 -1.06
N ASN A 315 9.07 6.91 0.25
CA ASN A 315 7.94 6.50 1.09
C ASN A 315 7.90 7.29 2.39
N VAL A 316 6.71 7.43 2.96
CA VAL A 316 6.53 7.95 4.32
C VAL A 316 6.48 6.81 5.33
N GLY A 317 7.00 7.08 6.52
CA GLY A 317 6.88 6.21 7.69
C GLY A 317 5.98 6.83 8.75
N ASP A 318 5.92 6.16 9.90
CA ASP A 318 5.13 6.62 11.04
C ASP A 318 5.69 7.88 11.68
N VAL A 319 4.82 8.58 12.40
CA VAL A 319 5.20 9.56 13.42
C VAL A 319 5.70 8.79 14.65
N VAL A 320 6.93 9.04 15.07
CA VAL A 320 7.50 8.41 16.27
C VAL A 320 7.32 9.35 17.45
N PRO A 321 6.52 8.97 18.46
CA PRO A 321 6.29 9.79 19.63
C PRO A 321 7.57 10.10 20.40
N LYS A 322 7.71 11.33 20.88
CA LYS A 322 8.82 11.76 21.73
C LYS A 322 8.39 11.95 23.20
N GLY A 323 7.14 12.31 23.41
CA GLY A 323 6.61 12.59 24.72
C GLY A 323 5.93 11.37 25.37
N PRO A 324 5.70 11.42 26.71
CA PRO A 324 5.10 10.30 27.47
C PRO A 324 3.63 10.06 27.11
N TRP A 325 2.94 11.03 26.53
CA TRP A 325 1.53 10.93 26.11
C TRP A 325 1.36 10.48 24.65
N GLY A 326 2.48 10.17 23.97
CA GLY A 326 2.46 9.86 22.56
C GLY A 326 2.50 11.10 21.66
N ALA A 327 2.17 10.91 20.37
CA ALA A 327 2.04 11.99 19.39
C ALA A 327 0.62 12.05 18.85
N LEU A 328 0.11 13.27 18.61
CA LEU A 328 -1.24 13.50 18.07
C LEU A 328 -1.15 14.23 16.73
N GLU A 329 -1.75 13.65 15.71
CA GLU A 329 -1.81 14.18 14.33
C GLU A 329 -3.27 14.42 13.94
N PHE A 330 -3.56 15.61 13.35
CA PHE A 330 -4.81 15.89 12.65
C PHE A 330 -4.57 15.93 11.16
N VAL A 331 -5.52 15.41 10.38
CA VAL A 331 -5.43 15.29 8.92
C VAL A 331 -6.75 15.67 8.26
N LEU A 332 -6.66 16.28 7.07
CA LEU A 332 -7.80 16.58 6.23
C LEU A 332 -7.45 16.23 4.79
N ARG A 333 -8.26 15.37 4.16
CA ARG A 333 -8.12 14.94 2.77
C ARG A 333 -9.35 15.32 1.96
N TYR A 334 -9.11 15.73 0.73
CA TYR A 334 -10.07 15.68 -0.37
C TYR A 334 -9.59 14.67 -1.39
N SER A 335 -10.51 13.83 -1.87
CA SER A 335 -10.24 12.77 -2.84
C SER A 335 -11.36 12.73 -3.87
N THR A 336 -11.04 12.50 -5.13
CA THR A 336 -12.04 12.36 -6.20
C THR A 336 -11.61 11.31 -7.21
N LEU A 337 -12.61 10.65 -7.82
CA LEU A 337 -12.43 9.64 -8.86
C LEU A 337 -13.57 9.73 -9.86
N ASP A 338 -13.21 9.73 -11.14
CA ASP A 338 -14.14 9.69 -12.27
C ASP A 338 -13.95 8.40 -13.04
N LEU A 339 -15.02 7.62 -13.12
CA LEU A 339 -15.13 6.34 -13.84
C LEU A 339 -16.15 6.40 -14.98
N ASP A 340 -16.64 7.58 -15.35
CA ASP A 340 -17.51 7.75 -16.52
C ASP A 340 -16.66 7.98 -17.76
N ASP A 341 -16.87 7.16 -18.78
CA ASP A 341 -16.25 7.36 -20.09
C ASP A 341 -17.08 6.72 -21.21
N GLY A 342 -17.53 7.54 -22.16
CA GLY A 342 -18.34 7.12 -23.29
C GLY A 342 -19.60 6.34 -22.87
N PRO A 343 -19.74 5.06 -23.27
CA PRO A 343 -20.88 4.23 -22.91
C PRO A 343 -20.82 3.66 -21.49
N THR A 344 -19.71 3.85 -20.77
CA THR A 344 -19.52 3.31 -19.43
C THR A 344 -19.96 4.34 -18.39
N SER A 345 -21.04 4.08 -17.67
CA SER A 345 -21.49 4.87 -16.53
C SER A 345 -20.94 4.25 -15.23
N GLY A 346 -19.66 4.47 -14.98
CA GLY A 346 -18.96 3.98 -13.79
C GLY A 346 -19.24 4.83 -12.54
N GLY A 347 -19.62 6.09 -12.76
CA GLY A 347 -19.93 7.11 -11.76
C GLY A 347 -18.73 7.97 -11.36
N THR A 348 -19.07 9.09 -10.73
CA THR A 348 -18.09 10.00 -10.10
C THR A 348 -18.27 9.99 -8.59
N GLU A 349 -17.19 10.10 -7.85
CA GLU A 349 -17.21 10.16 -6.38
C GLU A 349 -16.18 11.16 -5.88
N HIS A 350 -16.53 11.89 -4.83
CA HIS A 350 -15.62 12.75 -4.10
C HIS A 350 -15.86 12.67 -2.60
N ASP A 351 -14.79 12.54 -1.85
CA ASP A 351 -14.81 12.36 -0.42
C ASP A 351 -14.02 13.47 0.30
N TRP A 352 -14.61 13.99 1.37
CA TRP A 352 -13.91 14.75 2.39
C TRP A 352 -13.66 13.84 3.61
N THR A 353 -12.41 13.69 4.01
CA THR A 353 -12.05 12.91 5.18
C THR A 353 -11.29 13.75 6.18
N LEU A 354 -11.89 13.98 7.36
CA LEU A 354 -11.23 14.55 8.53
C LEU A 354 -10.76 13.41 9.44
N GLY A 355 -9.52 13.45 9.90
CA GLY A 355 -8.98 12.40 10.75
C GLY A 355 -8.14 12.89 11.91
N ALA A 356 -8.04 12.05 12.93
CA ALA A 356 -7.14 12.19 14.07
C ALA A 356 -6.41 10.87 14.31
N ASN A 357 -5.09 10.93 14.49
CA ASN A 357 -4.23 9.80 14.77
C ASN A 357 -3.51 10.02 16.09
N TRP A 358 -3.66 9.10 17.02
CA TRP A 358 -2.92 9.10 18.27
C TRP A 358 -1.91 7.96 18.28
N TYR A 359 -0.65 8.29 18.09
CA TYR A 359 0.49 7.39 18.18
C TYR A 359 0.89 7.27 19.65
N LEU A 360 0.33 6.29 20.35
CA LEU A 360 0.59 6.04 21.76
C LEU A 360 2.04 5.65 22.01
N THR A 361 2.56 4.79 21.15
CA THR A 361 3.96 4.35 21.10
C THR A 361 4.38 4.19 19.64
N LYS A 362 5.59 3.77 19.36
CA LYS A 362 5.98 3.40 17.99
C LYS A 362 5.29 2.13 17.48
N TYR A 363 4.58 1.39 18.34
CA TYR A 363 3.90 0.14 18.03
C TYR A 363 2.38 0.25 18.05
N LEU A 364 1.84 1.18 18.84
CA LEU A 364 0.41 1.31 19.11
C LEU A 364 -0.13 2.61 18.58
N LYS A 365 -1.17 2.54 17.75
CA LYS A 365 -1.84 3.70 17.15
C LYS A 365 -3.36 3.55 17.26
N LEU A 366 -4.03 4.62 17.64
CA LEU A 366 -5.48 4.79 17.51
C LEU A 366 -5.76 5.79 16.40
N GLN A 367 -6.76 5.53 15.59
CA GLN A 367 -7.19 6.43 14.50
C GLN A 367 -8.70 6.63 14.58
N ALA A 368 -9.13 7.82 14.26
CA ALA A 368 -10.53 8.15 14.02
C ALA A 368 -10.65 8.96 12.74
N ASN A 369 -11.58 8.59 11.85
CA ASN A 369 -11.87 9.33 10.64
C ASN A 369 -13.37 9.65 10.59
N TYR A 370 -13.69 10.81 10.02
CA TYR A 370 -15.02 11.15 9.57
C TYR A 370 -14.97 11.41 8.08
N VAL A 371 -15.69 10.60 7.32
CA VAL A 371 -15.77 10.69 5.86
C VAL A 371 -17.15 11.21 5.47
N ARG A 372 -17.19 12.24 4.64
CA ARG A 372 -18.37 12.65 3.88
C ARG A 372 -18.11 12.30 2.43
N ALA A 373 -18.69 11.19 1.99
CA ALA A 373 -18.64 10.77 0.61
C ALA A 373 -19.81 11.39 -0.18
N THR A 374 -19.62 11.61 -1.46
CA THR A 374 -20.68 12.02 -2.38
C THR A 374 -20.42 11.35 -3.72
N SER A 375 -21.35 10.54 -4.15
CA SER A 375 -21.29 9.84 -5.43
C SER A 375 -22.48 10.18 -6.32
N ASP A 376 -22.22 10.19 -7.62
CA ASP A 376 -23.23 10.29 -8.65
C ASP A 376 -22.98 9.18 -9.68
N ARG A 377 -23.96 8.29 -9.84
CA ARG A 377 -23.87 7.19 -10.79
C ARG A 377 -25.25 6.83 -11.31
N ARG A 378 -25.43 6.94 -12.64
CA ARG A 378 -26.70 6.59 -13.31
C ARG A 378 -27.92 7.31 -12.71
N ASP A 379 -27.78 8.61 -12.52
CA ASP A 379 -28.80 9.49 -11.93
C ASP A 379 -29.18 9.16 -10.46
N LEU A 380 -28.40 8.29 -9.80
CA LEU A 380 -28.52 8.02 -8.38
C LEU A 380 -27.38 8.71 -7.63
N ARG A 381 -27.75 9.61 -6.75
CA ARG A 381 -26.83 10.28 -5.83
C ARG A 381 -26.96 9.66 -4.44
N ILE A 382 -25.82 9.28 -3.87
CA ILE A 382 -25.71 8.78 -2.50
C ILE A 382 -24.58 9.54 -1.81
N ASP A 383 -24.87 10.14 -0.64
CA ASP A 383 -23.94 10.98 0.11
C ASP A 383 -23.81 10.56 1.60
N PRO A 384 -23.26 9.38 1.89
CA PRO A 384 -23.13 8.86 3.23
C PRO A 384 -22.14 9.67 4.07
N HIS A 385 -22.44 9.72 5.36
CA HIS A 385 -21.53 10.18 6.40
C HIS A 385 -21.03 8.95 7.16
N ILE A 386 -19.72 8.78 7.27
CA ILE A 386 -19.10 7.58 7.84
C ILE A 386 -18.17 7.99 8.97
N PHE A 387 -18.46 7.51 10.16
CA PHE A 387 -17.52 7.62 11.28
C PHE A 387 -16.79 6.32 11.47
N GLN A 388 -15.45 6.39 11.53
CA GLN A 388 -14.58 5.23 11.61
C GLN A 388 -13.63 5.34 12.79
N MET A 389 -13.34 4.22 13.42
CA MET A 389 -12.29 4.08 14.43
C MET A 389 -11.43 2.85 14.16
N ARG A 390 -10.13 2.95 14.42
CA ARG A 390 -9.17 1.85 14.32
C ARG A 390 -8.25 1.81 15.53
N ALA A 391 -8.07 0.62 16.07
CA ALA A 391 -6.97 0.30 16.96
C ALA A 391 -5.94 -0.54 16.20
N GLN A 392 -4.66 -0.14 16.28
CA GLN A 392 -3.56 -0.79 15.54
C GLN A 392 -2.41 -1.15 16.47
N VAL A 393 -1.90 -2.37 16.26
CA VAL A 393 -0.59 -2.83 16.76
C VAL A 393 0.26 -3.19 15.54
N MET A 394 1.51 -2.68 15.46
CA MET A 394 2.42 -2.97 14.36
C MET A 394 3.88 -2.98 14.83
N PHE A 395 4.66 -3.96 14.38
CA PHE A 395 6.11 -4.04 14.60
C PHE A 395 6.80 -4.94 13.58
#